data_3510cc7aa3b572a9b8c45c6d0d916e98
#
_entry.id   3510cc7aa3b572a9b8c45c6d0d916e98
#
_cell.length_a   1.000
_cell.length_b   1.000
_cell.length_c   1.000
_cell.angle_alpha   90.00
_cell.angle_beta   90.00
_cell.angle_gamma   90.00
#
_symmetry.space_group_name_H-M   'P 1'
#
loop_
_entity.id
_entity.type
_entity.pdbx_description
1 polymer ?
#
loop_
_entity_poly.entity_id
_entity_poly.type
_entity_poly.pdbx_seq_one_letter_code
_entity_poly.pdbx_strand_id
1 'polypeptide(L)'
;MNHRSAARVARRAARRAALLTASFAALVALGATAAESSPAPAPDAALAADMARIRDAAMATDWSWQRLEELTDRIGARLSGSPQLSAAIAQVAAAMRTLGADVHLQPAKVTHWVRGEEHAELVGYPGRPPGLTQPLHLTALGGSSATAAGGLTARVIVVHDFDELKARAAEVRGNIVLFEARFDQRLADNSNAMAAYEQAGQYRFNGPSTAAALGAAAALVRSIGGADYRLPHTGATFWKDKRAPIPAAALAAEDADLVTRLAAQGPVAMKLLLTASTLPDADNANVTADWSGTDRPDEYVVVSGHLDSWDLATGATDDGVGVMAAAGVIQVLQQLGLRARRSIRFIGWTNEENGGGGNKTYFDSVRQGIATQTAAIESDEGAGRALGISASVTPQSLALLQPVVTALLPIGAGVLARRDDALGADIEPLQSAGVHGFSPLVDTRHYFDYHHTAADTLDKVDPQNLRTQVATIAVLAYYLAQLPEPLPRVTAP
;
A
#
# COMPACT_ATOMS: atom_id res chain seq x y z
N MET A 1 9.97 60.77 -14.55
CA MET A 1 9.87 59.47 -13.81
C MET A 1 10.72 59.61 -12.57
N ASN A 2 10.10 59.39 -11.41
CA ASN A 2 10.48 60.02 -10.15
C ASN A 2 11.64 59.35 -9.39
N HIS A 3 12.68 60.14 -9.08
CA HIS A 3 13.80 59.79 -8.17
C HIS A 3 13.41 59.37 -6.73
N ARG A 4 12.12 59.36 -6.38
CA ARG A 4 11.62 58.95 -5.05
C ARG A 4 11.38 57.47 -4.91
N SER A 5 11.34 56.67 -6.01
CA SER A 5 11.11 55.22 -5.98
C SER A 5 12.38 54.40 -5.68
N ALA A 6 13.54 54.86 -6.16
CA ALA A 6 14.82 54.15 -5.95
C ALA A 6 15.30 54.22 -4.48
N ALA A 7 15.04 55.32 -3.78
CA ALA A 7 15.44 55.50 -2.38
C ALA A 7 14.64 54.63 -1.38
N ARG A 8 13.42 54.22 -1.74
CA ARG A 8 12.59 53.31 -0.90
C ARG A 8 13.02 51.86 -1.01
N VAL A 9 13.49 51.39 -2.17
CA VAL A 9 13.98 50.03 -2.37
C VAL A 9 15.33 49.84 -1.65
N ALA A 10 16.24 50.80 -1.73
CA ALA A 10 17.53 50.77 -1.04
C ALA A 10 17.41 50.73 0.50
N ARG A 11 16.44 51.46 1.06
CA ARG A 11 16.19 51.45 2.53
C ARG A 11 15.53 50.15 3.02
N ARG A 12 14.79 49.43 2.18
CA ARG A 12 14.25 48.11 2.54
C ARG A 12 15.30 47.01 2.48
N ALA A 13 16.26 47.09 1.56
CA ALA A 13 17.37 46.14 1.48
C ALA A 13 18.35 46.31 2.67
N ALA A 14 18.67 47.55 3.06
CA ALA A 14 19.53 47.80 4.21
C ALA A 14 18.92 47.39 5.55
N ARG A 15 17.58 47.49 5.71
CA ARG A 15 16.91 46.99 6.92
C ARG A 15 16.81 45.46 6.99
N ARG A 16 16.78 44.76 5.85
CA ARG A 16 16.83 43.29 5.84
C ARG A 16 18.22 42.73 6.11
N ALA A 17 19.28 43.42 5.69
CA ALA A 17 20.65 43.03 6.00
C ALA A 17 21.00 43.25 7.49
N ALA A 18 20.50 44.31 8.13
CA ALA A 18 20.72 44.57 9.55
C ALA A 18 19.93 43.60 10.47
N LEU A 19 18.81 43.03 10.03
CA LEU A 19 18.04 42.05 10.79
C LEU A 19 18.64 40.64 10.68
N LEU A 20 19.37 40.32 9.61
CA LEU A 20 20.04 39.02 9.44
C LEU A 20 21.36 38.92 10.23
N THR A 21 22.05 40.02 10.46
CA THR A 21 23.29 40.05 11.27
C THR A 21 23.02 40.08 12.77
N ALA A 22 21.90 40.63 13.24
CA ALA A 22 21.50 40.57 14.65
C ALA A 22 20.98 39.21 15.09
N SER A 23 20.43 38.41 14.16
CA SER A 23 19.94 37.04 14.46
C SER A 23 21.07 36.03 14.57
N PHE A 24 22.22 36.24 13.96
CA PHE A 24 23.36 35.30 14.05
C PHE A 24 24.19 35.47 15.33
N ALA A 25 24.18 36.67 15.96
CA ALA A 25 24.87 36.89 17.22
C ALA A 25 24.09 36.49 18.47
N ALA A 26 22.75 36.32 18.35
CA ALA A 26 21.90 35.85 19.46
C ALA A 26 21.79 34.32 19.54
N LEU A 27 22.26 33.58 18.52
CA LEU A 27 22.18 32.09 18.49
C LEU A 27 23.39 31.41 19.14
N VAL A 28 24.39 32.15 19.61
CA VAL A 28 25.61 31.62 20.24
C VAL A 28 25.57 31.70 21.77
N ALA A 29 24.55 32.33 22.37
CA ALA A 29 24.45 32.51 23.81
C ALA A 29 23.25 31.84 24.50
N LEU A 30 22.41 31.07 23.78
CA LEU A 30 21.56 30.05 24.44
C LEU A 30 22.40 28.80 24.56
N GLY A 31 23.04 28.63 25.70
CA GLY A 31 23.56 27.38 26.17
C GLY A 31 22.41 26.38 26.11
N ALA A 32 22.39 25.54 25.07
CA ALA A 32 21.56 24.34 25.05
C ALA A 32 22.02 23.50 26.24
N THR A 33 21.29 23.56 27.35
CA THR A 33 21.21 22.41 28.23
C THR A 33 20.53 21.34 27.39
N ALA A 34 21.34 20.62 26.60
CA ALA A 34 20.92 19.32 26.11
C ALA A 34 20.52 18.57 27.38
N ALA A 35 19.23 18.39 27.58
CA ALA A 35 18.77 17.36 28.47
C ALA A 35 19.43 16.11 27.93
N GLU A 36 20.46 15.61 28.62
CA GLU A 36 21.03 14.29 28.36
C GLU A 36 19.84 13.33 28.46
N SER A 37 19.31 12.95 27.30
CA SER A 37 18.39 11.82 27.25
C SER A 37 19.19 10.64 27.81
N SER A 38 18.83 10.19 28.98
CA SER A 38 19.40 8.96 29.54
C SER A 38 19.36 7.92 28.42
N PRO A 39 20.48 7.25 28.12
CA PRO A 39 20.46 6.20 27.12
C PRO A 39 19.37 5.19 27.49
N ALA A 40 18.59 4.76 26.51
CA ALA A 40 17.59 3.73 26.71
C ALA A 40 18.29 2.55 27.43
N PRO A 41 17.67 1.96 28.46
CA PRO A 41 18.28 0.86 29.18
C PRO A 41 18.64 -0.24 28.16
N ALA A 42 19.86 -0.76 28.25
CA ALA A 42 20.28 -1.88 27.41
C ALA A 42 19.27 -3.03 27.62
N PRO A 43 18.84 -3.72 26.54
CA PRO A 43 17.93 -4.85 26.70
C PRO A 43 18.56 -5.87 27.62
N ASP A 44 17.73 -6.58 28.37
CA ASP A 44 18.15 -7.76 29.10
C ASP A 44 18.95 -8.66 28.12
N ALA A 45 20.09 -9.16 28.57
CA ALA A 45 20.96 -9.99 27.73
C ALA A 45 20.24 -11.23 27.17
N ALA A 46 19.25 -11.75 27.90
CA ALA A 46 18.42 -12.85 27.45
C ALA A 46 17.51 -12.44 26.27
N LEU A 47 16.88 -11.26 26.35
CA LEU A 47 16.05 -10.74 25.26
C LEU A 47 16.89 -10.47 24.00
N ALA A 48 18.09 -9.91 24.16
CA ALA A 48 19.01 -9.69 23.04
C ALA A 48 19.44 -11.02 22.39
N ALA A 49 19.71 -12.05 23.16
CA ALA A 49 20.02 -13.38 22.68
C ALA A 49 18.84 -14.03 21.94
N ASP A 50 17.62 -13.91 22.46
CA ASP A 50 16.44 -14.44 21.81
C ASP A 50 16.15 -13.73 20.48
N MET A 51 16.27 -12.39 20.41
CA MET A 51 16.15 -11.64 19.17
C MET A 51 17.17 -12.10 18.10
N ALA A 52 18.40 -12.37 18.51
CA ALA A 52 19.44 -12.90 17.60
C ALA A 52 19.06 -14.31 17.10
N ARG A 53 18.59 -15.20 17.98
CA ARG A 53 18.10 -16.53 17.60
C ARG A 53 16.92 -16.47 16.62
N ILE A 54 15.98 -15.57 16.85
CA ILE A 54 14.81 -15.35 15.98
C ILE A 54 15.25 -14.89 14.60
N ARG A 55 16.12 -13.86 14.53
CA ARG A 55 16.71 -13.40 13.27
C ARG A 55 17.38 -14.53 12.51
N ASP A 56 18.26 -15.28 13.15
CA ASP A 56 19.06 -16.31 12.51
C ASP A 56 18.19 -17.49 12.06
N ALA A 57 17.17 -17.88 12.84
CA ALA A 57 16.21 -18.90 12.46
C ALA A 57 15.34 -18.48 11.26
N ALA A 58 14.89 -17.22 11.23
CA ALA A 58 14.14 -16.67 10.09
C ALA A 58 14.97 -16.65 8.81
N MET A 59 16.26 -16.31 8.91
CA MET A 59 17.19 -16.31 7.77
C MET A 59 17.54 -17.72 7.28
N ALA A 60 17.31 -18.77 8.07
CA ALA A 60 17.66 -20.16 7.76
C ALA A 60 16.48 -21.01 7.28
N THR A 61 15.25 -20.48 7.29
CA THR A 61 14.03 -21.24 6.91
C THR A 61 13.52 -20.85 5.53
N ASP A 62 12.98 -21.82 4.79
CA ASP A 62 12.28 -21.63 3.52
C ASP A 62 10.77 -21.74 3.67
N TRP A 63 10.24 -21.81 4.89
CA TRP A 63 8.83 -22.08 5.12
C TRP A 63 7.91 -21.05 4.46
N SER A 64 8.18 -19.77 4.63
CA SER A 64 7.39 -18.69 4.01
C SER A 64 7.46 -18.73 2.49
N TRP A 65 8.64 -19.02 1.92
CA TRP A 65 8.79 -19.20 0.48
C TRP A 65 7.93 -20.35 -0.05
N GLN A 66 7.99 -21.51 0.60
CA GLN A 66 7.19 -22.67 0.19
C GLN A 66 5.68 -22.40 0.28
N ARG A 67 5.24 -21.64 1.29
CA ARG A 67 3.81 -21.24 1.40
C ARG A 67 3.41 -20.22 0.34
N LEU A 68 4.31 -19.28 0.02
CA LEU A 68 4.10 -18.33 -1.08
C LEU A 68 3.99 -19.08 -2.43
N GLU A 69 4.90 -20.00 -2.71
CA GLU A 69 4.89 -20.85 -3.90
C GLU A 69 3.57 -21.63 -4.02
N GLU A 70 3.10 -22.20 -2.92
CA GLU A 70 1.79 -22.89 -2.92
C GLU A 70 0.62 -21.94 -3.15
N LEU A 71 0.68 -20.73 -2.59
CA LEU A 71 -0.35 -19.70 -2.74
C LEU A 71 -0.45 -19.23 -4.20
N THR A 72 0.69 -18.94 -4.82
CA THR A 72 0.76 -18.42 -6.18
C THR A 72 0.52 -19.49 -7.25
N ASP A 73 1.18 -20.66 -7.13
CA ASP A 73 1.20 -21.65 -8.19
C ASP A 73 -0.01 -22.60 -8.17
N ARG A 74 -0.62 -22.82 -6.98
CA ARG A 74 -1.75 -23.72 -6.85
C ARG A 74 -3.10 -23.02 -6.75
N ILE A 75 -3.12 -21.77 -6.28
CA ILE A 75 -4.36 -20.98 -6.12
C ILE A 75 -4.40 -19.87 -7.16
N GLY A 76 -3.33 -19.07 -7.28
CA GLY A 76 -3.23 -17.97 -8.22
C GLY A 76 -3.92 -16.70 -7.74
N ALA A 77 -4.53 -15.96 -8.67
CA ALA A 77 -5.23 -14.71 -8.43
C ALA A 77 -6.39 -14.86 -7.42
N ARG A 78 -6.49 -13.99 -6.44
CA ARG A 78 -7.34 -14.16 -5.24
C ARG A 78 -8.28 -12.99 -5.01
N LEU A 79 -8.89 -12.47 -6.08
CA LEU A 79 -9.78 -11.31 -5.96
C LEU A 79 -10.91 -11.58 -4.96
N SER A 80 -11.27 -10.56 -4.18
CA SER A 80 -12.32 -10.63 -3.16
C SER A 80 -13.62 -11.20 -3.73
N GLY A 81 -14.23 -12.14 -3.01
CA GLY A 81 -15.42 -12.87 -3.43
C GLY A 81 -15.15 -14.05 -4.35
N SER A 82 -13.91 -14.29 -4.80
CA SER A 82 -13.57 -15.40 -5.67
C SER A 82 -13.44 -16.73 -4.91
N PRO A 83 -13.64 -17.88 -5.61
CA PRO A 83 -13.35 -19.19 -5.05
C PRO A 83 -11.86 -19.35 -4.65
N GLN A 84 -10.96 -18.69 -5.36
CA GLN A 84 -9.53 -18.72 -5.09
C GLN A 84 -9.20 -18.08 -3.75
N LEU A 85 -9.81 -16.92 -3.42
CA LEU A 85 -9.62 -16.34 -2.09
C LEU A 85 -10.13 -17.28 -0.99
N SER A 86 -11.27 -17.90 -1.18
CA SER A 86 -11.80 -18.89 -0.23
C SER A 86 -10.84 -20.07 -0.03
N ALA A 87 -10.19 -20.53 -1.10
CA ALA A 87 -9.17 -21.60 -1.04
C ALA A 87 -7.91 -21.12 -0.30
N ALA A 88 -7.45 -19.87 -0.52
CA ALA A 88 -6.33 -19.28 0.17
C ALA A 88 -6.58 -19.17 1.69
N ILE A 89 -7.75 -18.68 2.09
CA ILE A 89 -8.19 -18.63 3.49
C ILE A 89 -8.11 -20.02 4.14
N ALA A 90 -8.63 -21.04 3.46
CA ALA A 90 -8.60 -22.42 3.98
C ALA A 90 -7.16 -22.96 4.10
N GLN A 91 -6.31 -22.71 3.11
CA GLN A 91 -4.91 -23.13 3.09
C GLN A 91 -4.09 -22.46 4.20
N VAL A 92 -4.18 -21.14 4.36
CA VAL A 92 -3.45 -20.41 5.39
C VAL A 92 -3.92 -20.82 6.79
N ALA A 93 -5.23 -20.94 7.00
CA ALA A 93 -5.78 -21.42 8.27
C ALA A 93 -5.27 -22.84 8.61
N ALA A 94 -5.18 -23.73 7.63
CA ALA A 94 -4.63 -25.08 7.83
C ALA A 94 -3.14 -25.03 8.19
N ALA A 95 -2.36 -24.21 7.50
CA ALA A 95 -0.93 -24.02 7.78
C ALA A 95 -0.71 -23.51 9.22
N MET A 96 -1.47 -22.50 9.64
CA MET A 96 -1.39 -21.95 11.01
C MET A 96 -1.77 -23.00 12.08
N ARG A 97 -2.82 -23.80 11.84
CA ARG A 97 -3.18 -24.92 12.75
C ARG A 97 -2.06 -25.94 12.87
N THR A 98 -1.37 -26.26 11.76
CA THR A 98 -0.23 -27.21 11.76
C THR A 98 0.92 -26.69 12.64
N LEU A 99 1.11 -25.38 12.76
CA LEU A 99 2.06 -24.76 13.67
C LEU A 99 1.62 -24.78 15.14
N GLY A 100 0.37 -25.16 15.43
CA GLY A 100 -0.19 -25.17 16.76
C GLY A 100 -0.69 -23.81 17.26
N ALA A 101 -0.93 -22.87 16.38
CA ALA A 101 -1.60 -21.61 16.69
C ALA A 101 -3.10 -21.82 16.92
N ASP A 102 -3.73 -20.99 17.75
CA ASP A 102 -5.18 -20.95 17.91
C ASP A 102 -5.81 -20.16 16.77
N VAL A 103 -6.48 -20.87 15.86
CA VAL A 103 -6.92 -20.32 14.57
C VAL A 103 -8.43 -20.14 14.52
N HIS A 104 -8.84 -18.89 14.22
CA HIS A 104 -10.22 -18.52 14.00
C HIS A 104 -10.40 -17.92 12.61
N LEU A 105 -11.54 -18.23 11.99
CA LEU A 105 -12.00 -17.54 10.78
C LEU A 105 -13.02 -16.49 11.21
N GLN A 106 -12.69 -15.23 11.03
CA GLN A 106 -13.58 -14.11 11.36
C GLN A 106 -14.40 -13.73 10.13
N PRO A 107 -15.72 -14.05 10.08
CA PRO A 107 -16.54 -13.78 8.91
C PRO A 107 -16.61 -12.30 8.56
N ALA A 108 -16.47 -11.99 7.29
CA ALA A 108 -16.58 -10.65 6.74
C ALA A 108 -17.39 -10.66 5.45
N LYS A 109 -18.20 -9.60 5.24
CA LYS A 109 -18.79 -9.32 3.94
C LYS A 109 -17.80 -8.55 3.10
N VAL A 110 -17.59 -8.99 1.87
CA VAL A 110 -16.60 -8.45 0.95
C VAL A 110 -17.23 -8.05 -0.37
N THR A 111 -16.69 -7.00 -0.97
CA THR A 111 -17.07 -6.58 -2.32
C THR A 111 -16.81 -7.69 -3.32
N HIS A 112 -17.79 -7.99 -4.16
CA HIS A 112 -17.66 -9.00 -5.21
C HIS A 112 -17.78 -8.34 -6.59
N TRP A 113 -16.66 -7.86 -7.09
CA TRP A 113 -16.55 -7.30 -8.43
C TRP A 113 -15.87 -8.30 -9.37
N VAL A 114 -16.32 -8.35 -10.64
CA VAL A 114 -15.82 -9.27 -11.68
C VAL A 114 -15.43 -8.45 -12.90
N ARG A 115 -14.23 -8.66 -13.42
CA ARG A 115 -13.65 -7.88 -14.53
C ARG A 115 -14.38 -8.10 -15.85
N GLY A 116 -14.58 -9.33 -16.30
CA GLY A 116 -15.14 -9.67 -17.59
C GLY A 116 -14.19 -9.42 -18.77
N GLU A 117 -14.77 -9.11 -19.95
CA GLU A 117 -14.03 -8.82 -21.18
C GLU A 117 -13.66 -7.34 -21.24
N GLU A 118 -12.49 -7.04 -21.79
CA GLU A 118 -11.97 -5.69 -21.93
C GLU A 118 -11.26 -5.51 -23.28
N HIS A 119 -11.65 -4.46 -24.01
CA HIS A 119 -11.06 -4.12 -25.29
C HIS A 119 -11.14 -2.62 -25.57
N ALA A 120 -10.08 -2.04 -26.16
CA ALA A 120 -10.12 -0.68 -26.68
C ALA A 120 -9.32 -0.55 -27.97
N GLU A 121 -9.81 0.34 -28.84
CA GLU A 121 -9.13 0.69 -30.08
C GLU A 121 -9.41 2.15 -30.47
N LEU A 122 -8.44 2.82 -31.05
CA LEU A 122 -8.64 4.12 -31.67
C LEU A 122 -9.28 3.92 -33.05
N VAL A 123 -10.46 4.50 -33.24
CA VAL A 123 -11.24 4.39 -34.47
C VAL A 123 -11.28 5.69 -35.28
N GLY A 124 -10.81 6.81 -34.71
CA GLY A 124 -10.68 8.10 -35.36
C GLY A 124 -9.56 8.92 -34.71
N TYR A 125 -8.63 9.44 -35.57
CA TYR A 125 -7.55 10.33 -35.14
C TYR A 125 -6.93 11.06 -36.33
N PRO A 126 -6.21 12.18 -36.13
CA PRO A 126 -5.57 12.92 -37.20
C PRO A 126 -4.61 12.04 -38.01
N GLY A 127 -4.71 12.09 -39.32
CA GLY A 127 -3.85 11.32 -40.22
C GLY A 127 -4.12 9.80 -40.27
N ARG A 128 -5.23 9.33 -39.72
CA ARG A 128 -5.59 7.90 -39.74
C ARG A 128 -5.72 7.36 -41.15
N PRO A 129 -4.97 6.30 -41.53
CA PRO A 129 -5.18 5.62 -42.79
C PRO A 129 -6.59 5.00 -42.87
N PRO A 130 -7.24 5.04 -44.06
CA PRO A 130 -8.56 4.43 -44.22
C PRO A 130 -8.58 2.95 -43.87
N GLY A 131 -9.62 2.54 -43.13
CA GLY A 131 -9.83 1.13 -42.77
C GLY A 131 -8.96 0.59 -41.65
N LEU A 132 -8.01 1.36 -41.09
CA LEU A 132 -7.17 0.92 -39.96
C LEU A 132 -7.72 1.40 -38.61
N THR A 133 -7.57 0.55 -37.60
CA THR A 133 -7.76 0.90 -36.19
C THR A 133 -6.47 0.65 -35.42
N GLN A 134 -6.33 1.25 -34.24
CA GLN A 134 -5.14 1.10 -33.40
C GLN A 134 -5.55 0.45 -32.09
N PRO A 135 -5.21 -0.83 -31.84
CA PRO A 135 -5.53 -1.47 -30.59
C PRO A 135 -4.73 -0.87 -29.44
N LEU A 136 -5.35 -0.79 -28.27
CA LEU A 136 -4.77 -0.26 -27.05
C LEU A 136 -4.79 -1.33 -25.95
N HIS A 137 -3.80 -1.28 -25.04
CA HIS A 137 -3.72 -2.15 -23.88
C HIS A 137 -4.30 -1.42 -22.68
N LEU A 138 -5.31 -2.02 -22.09
CA LEU A 138 -6.00 -1.48 -20.91
C LEU A 138 -6.43 -2.58 -19.98
N THR A 139 -6.79 -2.21 -18.76
CA THR A 139 -7.47 -3.09 -17.81
C THR A 139 -8.51 -2.31 -17.02
N ALA A 140 -9.69 -2.90 -16.79
CA ALA A 140 -10.75 -2.27 -16.03
C ALA A 140 -10.31 -2.00 -14.58
N LEU A 141 -10.79 -0.90 -14.03
CA LEU A 141 -10.59 -0.55 -12.62
C LEU A 141 -11.64 -1.24 -11.75
N GLY A 142 -11.23 -1.67 -10.57
CA GLY A 142 -12.12 -2.25 -9.58
C GLY A 142 -13.25 -1.29 -9.20
N GLY A 143 -14.48 -1.81 -9.16
CA GLY A 143 -15.68 -1.01 -8.92
C GLY A 143 -16.23 -0.27 -10.15
N SER A 144 -15.65 -0.44 -11.34
CA SER A 144 -16.18 0.09 -12.59
C SER A 144 -17.40 -0.71 -13.08
N SER A 145 -18.18 -0.10 -14.00
CA SER A 145 -19.34 -0.76 -14.65
C SER A 145 -19.03 -1.17 -16.08
N ALA A 146 -19.91 -1.99 -16.67
CA ALA A 146 -19.87 -2.33 -18.08
C ALA A 146 -20.19 -1.13 -18.98
N THR A 147 -19.71 -1.18 -20.21
CA THR A 147 -20.25 -0.38 -21.32
C THR A 147 -21.59 -0.97 -21.79
N ALA A 148 -22.31 -0.29 -22.68
CA ALA A 148 -23.41 -0.92 -23.41
C ALA A 148 -22.91 -2.17 -24.19
N ALA A 149 -23.82 -3.10 -24.48
CA ALA A 149 -23.46 -4.39 -25.10
C ALA A 149 -22.68 -4.30 -26.42
N GLY A 150 -22.81 -3.21 -27.18
CA GLY A 150 -22.05 -2.96 -28.41
C GLY A 150 -20.73 -2.20 -28.18
N GLY A 151 -20.39 -1.93 -26.92
CA GLY A 151 -19.32 -1.03 -26.55
C GLY A 151 -19.73 0.44 -26.59
N LEU A 152 -18.80 1.32 -26.29
CA LEU A 152 -18.92 2.78 -26.32
C LEU A 152 -17.97 3.32 -27.37
N THR A 153 -18.45 4.14 -28.29
CA THR A 153 -17.58 4.94 -29.17
C THR A 153 -17.79 6.41 -28.86
N ALA A 154 -16.73 7.07 -28.44
CA ALA A 154 -16.78 8.48 -28.08
C ALA A 154 -15.43 9.19 -28.28
N ARG A 155 -15.46 10.53 -28.28
CA ARG A 155 -14.24 11.35 -28.29
C ARG A 155 -13.50 11.20 -26.96
N VAL A 156 -12.16 11.20 -27.02
CA VAL A 156 -11.31 11.22 -25.82
C VAL A 156 -10.93 12.67 -25.50
N ILE A 157 -11.16 13.04 -24.24
CA ILE A 157 -10.76 14.31 -23.66
C ILE A 157 -9.61 14.02 -22.70
N VAL A 158 -8.39 14.40 -23.08
CA VAL A 158 -7.19 14.23 -22.25
C VAL A 158 -7.10 15.39 -21.27
N VAL A 159 -6.90 15.09 -19.99
CA VAL A 159 -6.70 16.07 -18.90
C VAL A 159 -5.55 15.62 -18.00
N HIS A 160 -4.79 16.57 -17.45
CA HIS A 160 -3.63 16.28 -16.62
C HIS A 160 -3.95 16.34 -15.12
N ASP A 161 -5.01 17.07 -14.76
CA ASP A 161 -5.44 17.22 -13.38
C ASP A 161 -6.94 17.53 -13.26
N PHE A 162 -7.42 17.66 -12.02
CA PHE A 162 -8.82 17.98 -11.73
C PHE A 162 -9.22 19.42 -12.08
N ASP A 163 -8.28 20.36 -12.08
CA ASP A 163 -8.53 21.76 -12.44
C ASP A 163 -8.72 21.88 -13.96
N GLU A 164 -7.90 21.20 -14.76
CA GLU A 164 -8.09 21.11 -16.21
C GLU A 164 -9.43 20.42 -16.55
N LEU A 165 -9.76 19.29 -15.87
CA LEU A 165 -11.05 18.64 -16.05
C LEU A 165 -12.22 19.61 -15.80
N LYS A 166 -12.16 20.37 -14.74
CA LYS A 166 -13.17 21.36 -14.37
C LYS A 166 -13.26 22.50 -15.39
N ALA A 167 -12.12 23.00 -15.86
CA ALA A 167 -12.07 24.07 -16.87
C ALA A 167 -12.70 23.61 -18.21
N ARG A 168 -12.59 22.30 -18.53
CA ARG A 168 -13.11 21.70 -19.76
C ARG A 168 -14.44 20.95 -19.56
N ALA A 169 -15.18 21.23 -18.48
CA ALA A 169 -16.40 20.53 -18.12
C ALA A 169 -17.46 20.48 -19.24
N ALA A 170 -17.54 21.52 -20.08
CA ALA A 170 -18.44 21.57 -21.24
C ALA A 170 -18.15 20.51 -22.31
N GLU A 171 -16.89 20.03 -22.41
CA GLU A 171 -16.45 19.00 -23.35
C GLU A 171 -16.68 17.58 -22.83
N VAL A 172 -16.89 17.39 -21.51
CA VAL A 172 -16.86 16.07 -20.85
C VAL A 172 -18.10 15.25 -21.14
N ARG A 173 -19.28 15.89 -21.21
CA ARG A 173 -20.55 15.17 -21.32
C ARG A 173 -20.61 14.25 -22.54
N GLY A 174 -20.87 12.95 -22.29
CA GLY A 174 -20.96 11.91 -23.34
C GLY A 174 -19.62 11.49 -23.95
N ASN A 175 -18.49 12.02 -23.46
CA ASN A 175 -17.16 11.69 -23.94
C ASN A 175 -16.39 10.82 -22.93
N ILE A 176 -15.27 10.25 -23.36
CA ILE A 176 -14.31 9.51 -22.54
C ILE A 176 -13.30 10.51 -22.00
N VAL A 177 -13.08 10.54 -20.69
CA VAL A 177 -12.04 11.36 -20.06
C VAL A 177 -10.81 10.47 -19.84
N LEU A 178 -9.63 10.91 -20.28
CA LEU A 178 -8.35 10.29 -19.95
C LEU A 178 -7.57 11.21 -19.02
N PHE A 179 -7.32 10.75 -17.78
CA PHE A 179 -6.40 11.40 -16.84
C PHE A 179 -4.97 10.96 -17.17
N GLU A 180 -4.17 11.90 -17.67
CA GLU A 180 -2.77 11.67 -18.05
C GLU A 180 -1.84 12.16 -16.92
N ALA A 181 -1.96 11.58 -15.72
CA ALA A 181 -1.08 11.85 -14.59
C ALA A 181 0.06 10.84 -14.56
N ARG A 182 1.31 11.34 -14.61
CA ARG A 182 2.50 10.50 -14.68
C ARG A 182 2.96 10.07 -13.30
N PHE A 183 3.43 8.83 -13.20
CA PHE A 183 4.19 8.36 -12.06
C PHE A 183 5.59 9.02 -12.07
N ASP A 184 6.01 9.62 -10.95
CA ASP A 184 7.33 10.24 -10.85
C ASP A 184 8.40 9.20 -10.49
N GLN A 185 9.01 8.59 -11.50
CA GLN A 185 10.06 7.59 -11.34
C GLN A 185 11.24 8.10 -10.51
N ARG A 186 11.53 9.41 -10.52
CA ARG A 186 12.64 9.98 -9.73
C ARG A 186 12.39 9.85 -8.23
N LEU A 187 11.13 9.89 -7.79
CA LEU A 187 10.80 9.62 -6.39
C LEU A 187 11.03 8.14 -6.06
N ALA A 188 10.61 7.22 -6.92
CA ALA A 188 10.82 5.79 -6.74
C ALA A 188 12.32 5.44 -6.69
N ASP A 189 13.12 5.96 -7.61
CA ASP A 189 14.59 5.77 -7.67
C ASP A 189 15.30 6.25 -6.39
N ASN A 190 14.69 7.23 -5.71
CA ASN A 190 15.18 7.76 -4.43
C ASN A 190 14.49 7.12 -3.20
N SER A 191 13.97 5.89 -3.33
CA SER A 191 13.32 5.13 -2.26
C SER A 191 12.08 5.84 -1.65
N ASN A 192 11.35 6.59 -2.48
CA ASN A 192 10.11 7.27 -2.11
C ASN A 192 8.98 6.93 -3.11
N ALA A 193 8.88 5.66 -3.46
CA ALA A 193 7.94 5.17 -4.49
C ALA A 193 6.47 5.35 -4.08
N MET A 194 6.15 5.20 -2.77
CA MET A 194 4.80 5.44 -2.26
C MET A 194 4.34 6.87 -2.52
N ALA A 195 5.19 7.88 -2.33
CA ALA A 195 4.83 9.26 -2.62
C ALA A 195 4.56 9.50 -4.12
N ALA A 196 5.29 8.82 -5.01
CA ALA A 196 5.01 8.86 -6.45
C ALA A 196 3.65 8.23 -6.77
N TYR A 197 3.35 7.10 -6.11
CA TYR A 197 2.10 6.39 -6.26
C TYR A 197 0.90 7.21 -5.76
N GLU A 198 0.98 7.80 -4.58
CA GLU A 198 -0.08 8.65 -4.02
C GLU A 198 -0.39 9.86 -4.91
N GLN A 199 0.65 10.52 -5.46
CA GLN A 199 0.48 11.67 -6.35
C GLN A 199 -0.30 11.33 -7.63
N ALA A 200 -0.03 10.18 -8.25
CA ALA A 200 -0.73 9.73 -9.43
C ALA A 200 -2.05 8.99 -9.08
N GLY A 201 -2.06 8.25 -7.99
CA GLY A 201 -3.16 7.40 -7.52
C GLY A 201 -4.47 8.13 -7.30
N GLN A 202 -4.43 9.40 -6.86
CA GLN A 202 -5.63 10.20 -6.67
C GLN A 202 -6.53 10.24 -7.91
N TYR A 203 -5.94 10.18 -9.12
CA TYR A 203 -6.70 10.20 -10.39
C TYR A 203 -7.36 8.85 -10.68
N ARG A 204 -6.77 7.74 -10.22
CA ARG A 204 -7.42 6.43 -10.25
C ARG A 204 -8.54 6.36 -9.21
N PHE A 205 -8.27 6.74 -7.97
CA PHE A 205 -9.23 6.64 -6.87
C PHE A 205 -10.46 7.54 -7.08
N ASN A 206 -10.25 8.79 -7.51
CA ASN A 206 -11.30 9.82 -7.56
C ASN A 206 -11.67 10.27 -8.98
N GLY A 207 -10.82 10.04 -9.96
CA GLY A 207 -10.99 10.53 -11.32
C GLY A 207 -12.28 10.06 -11.99
N PRO A 208 -12.57 8.74 -12.00
CA PRO A 208 -13.80 8.21 -12.59
C PRO A 208 -15.07 8.81 -11.99
N SER A 209 -15.14 8.91 -10.66
CA SER A 209 -16.28 9.52 -9.95
C SER A 209 -16.42 11.02 -10.27
N THR A 210 -15.29 11.75 -10.38
CA THR A 210 -15.29 13.17 -10.71
C THR A 210 -15.71 13.42 -12.15
N ALA A 211 -15.22 12.60 -13.10
CA ALA A 211 -15.62 12.66 -14.51
C ALA A 211 -17.11 12.32 -14.69
N ALA A 212 -17.62 11.30 -13.99
CA ALA A 212 -19.03 10.92 -13.97
C ALA A 212 -19.92 12.08 -13.47
N ALA A 213 -19.44 12.88 -12.50
CA ALA A 213 -20.16 14.06 -12.03
C ALA A 213 -20.43 15.11 -13.12
N LEU A 214 -19.53 15.18 -14.12
CA LEU A 214 -19.65 16.06 -15.27
C LEU A 214 -20.36 15.41 -16.46
N GLY A 215 -20.81 14.15 -16.31
CA GLY A 215 -21.52 13.40 -17.34
C GLY A 215 -20.63 12.69 -18.35
N ALA A 216 -19.38 12.35 -18.00
CA ALA A 216 -18.54 11.50 -18.82
C ALA A 216 -19.22 10.15 -19.10
N ALA A 217 -19.03 9.62 -20.31
CA ALA A 217 -19.52 8.31 -20.70
C ALA A 217 -18.61 7.18 -20.19
N ALA A 218 -17.32 7.45 -20.06
CA ALA A 218 -16.32 6.59 -19.44
C ALA A 218 -15.15 7.42 -18.93
N ALA A 219 -14.34 6.83 -18.04
CA ALA A 219 -13.11 7.43 -17.58
C ALA A 219 -11.92 6.46 -17.74
N LEU A 220 -10.83 6.97 -18.23
CA LEU A 220 -9.55 6.26 -18.34
C LEU A 220 -8.51 6.97 -17.48
N VAL A 221 -7.59 6.20 -16.93
CA VAL A 221 -6.42 6.75 -16.25
C VAL A 221 -5.15 6.19 -16.92
N ARG A 222 -4.10 6.99 -17.03
CA ARG A 222 -2.78 6.48 -17.28
C ARG A 222 -2.40 5.49 -16.19
N SER A 223 -1.88 4.34 -16.53
CA SER A 223 -1.38 3.34 -15.56
C SER A 223 -0.40 3.97 -14.58
N ILE A 224 -0.54 3.62 -13.29
CA ILE A 224 0.26 4.17 -12.19
C ILE A 224 1.35 3.19 -11.86
N GLY A 225 2.52 3.36 -12.45
CA GLY A 225 3.68 2.51 -12.22
C GLY A 225 4.89 2.94 -13.02
N GLY A 226 6.05 2.34 -12.73
CA GLY A 226 7.35 2.70 -13.29
C GLY A 226 7.73 1.94 -14.55
N ALA A 227 7.08 0.82 -14.87
CA ALA A 227 7.49 -0.02 -15.99
C ALA A 227 6.88 0.43 -17.32
N ASP A 228 7.72 0.52 -18.35
CA ASP A 228 7.37 0.87 -19.73
C ASP A 228 7.30 -0.42 -20.60
N TYR A 229 6.40 -1.36 -20.23
CA TYR A 229 6.23 -2.64 -20.95
C TYR A 229 4.81 -2.84 -21.49
N ARG A 230 4.08 -1.75 -21.71
CA ARG A 230 2.66 -1.74 -22.08
C ARG A 230 1.79 -2.60 -21.14
N LEU A 231 2.16 -2.65 -19.86
CA LEU A 231 1.40 -3.29 -18.79
C LEU A 231 0.41 -2.28 -18.21
N PRO A 232 -0.89 -2.50 -18.34
CA PRO A 232 -1.87 -1.69 -17.64
C PRO A 232 -1.91 -2.08 -16.16
N HIS A 233 -1.99 -1.08 -15.27
CA HIS A 233 -2.11 -1.24 -13.82
C HIS A 233 -3.55 -1.06 -13.38
N THR A 234 -4.18 -2.07 -12.85
CA THR A 234 -5.53 -1.99 -12.27
C THR A 234 -5.54 -1.27 -10.92
N GLY A 235 -6.55 -1.43 -10.13
CA GLY A 235 -6.74 -0.97 -8.76
C GLY A 235 -8.14 -0.42 -8.54
N ALA A 236 -8.52 -0.21 -7.27
CA ALA A 236 -9.84 0.27 -6.91
C ALA A 236 -10.10 1.72 -7.37
N THR A 237 -11.36 2.00 -7.66
CA THR A 237 -11.87 3.36 -7.81
C THR A 237 -13.05 3.59 -6.86
N PHE A 238 -13.17 4.79 -6.29
CA PHE A 238 -14.19 5.12 -5.29
C PHE A 238 -15.26 6.03 -5.86
N TRP A 239 -16.54 5.64 -5.64
CA TRP A 239 -17.70 6.36 -6.13
C TRP A 239 -18.31 7.22 -5.04
N LYS A 240 -18.22 8.55 -5.19
CA LYS A 240 -18.76 9.53 -4.22
C LYS A 240 -20.27 9.71 -4.40
N ASP A 241 -20.91 10.11 -3.32
CA ASP A 241 -22.34 10.51 -3.30
C ASP A 241 -23.31 9.42 -3.80
N LYS A 242 -22.97 8.13 -3.59
CA LYS A 242 -23.75 6.99 -4.09
C LYS A 242 -24.05 7.06 -5.60
N ARG A 243 -23.15 7.69 -6.34
CA ARG A 243 -23.26 7.80 -7.80
C ARG A 243 -23.12 6.43 -8.44
N ALA A 244 -23.93 6.17 -9.46
CA ALA A 244 -23.80 4.96 -10.26
C ALA A 244 -22.43 4.95 -10.95
N PRO A 245 -21.68 3.84 -10.88
CA PRO A 245 -20.41 3.68 -11.58
C PRO A 245 -20.56 3.85 -13.09
N ILE A 246 -19.55 4.43 -13.73
CA ILE A 246 -19.39 4.43 -15.18
C ILE A 246 -18.27 3.47 -15.57
N PRO A 247 -18.16 3.05 -16.85
CA PRO A 247 -17.01 2.30 -17.34
C PRO A 247 -15.71 3.05 -17.03
N ALA A 248 -14.77 2.36 -16.39
CA ALA A 248 -13.47 2.95 -16.03
C ALA A 248 -12.35 1.93 -16.18
N ALA A 249 -11.22 2.35 -16.73
CA ALA A 249 -10.05 1.48 -16.97
C ALA A 249 -8.74 2.25 -16.85
N ALA A 250 -7.67 1.51 -16.56
CA ALA A 250 -6.30 2.01 -16.69
C ALA A 250 -5.77 1.66 -18.09
N LEU A 251 -5.21 2.65 -18.77
CA LEU A 251 -4.57 2.51 -20.05
C LEU A 251 -3.07 2.35 -19.85
N ALA A 252 -2.43 1.43 -20.57
CA ALA A 252 -0.97 1.30 -20.52
C ALA A 252 -0.29 2.67 -20.74
N ALA A 253 0.81 2.92 -20.07
CA ALA A 253 1.48 4.22 -20.07
C ALA A 253 1.83 4.70 -21.47
N GLU A 254 2.36 3.79 -22.31
CA GLU A 254 2.74 4.09 -23.71
C GLU A 254 1.52 4.38 -24.60
N ASP A 255 0.39 3.72 -24.31
CA ASP A 255 -0.84 3.95 -25.05
C ASP A 255 -1.52 5.26 -24.61
N ALA A 256 -1.42 5.64 -23.34
CA ALA A 256 -1.81 6.97 -22.88
C ALA A 256 -0.98 8.07 -23.55
N ASP A 257 0.33 7.87 -23.67
CA ASP A 257 1.22 8.75 -24.44
C ASP A 257 0.83 8.84 -25.91
N LEU A 258 0.47 7.71 -26.55
CA LEU A 258 -0.01 7.69 -27.93
C LEU A 258 -1.29 8.53 -28.08
N VAL A 259 -2.28 8.29 -27.24
CA VAL A 259 -3.55 9.03 -27.26
C VAL A 259 -3.29 10.52 -27.04
N THR A 260 -2.44 10.88 -26.10
CA THR A 260 -2.11 12.29 -25.79
C THR A 260 -1.42 12.99 -26.98
N ARG A 261 -0.44 12.32 -27.63
CA ARG A 261 0.21 12.87 -28.83
C ARG A 261 -0.75 13.06 -29.99
N LEU A 262 -1.69 12.15 -30.20
CA LEU A 262 -2.71 12.28 -31.24
C LEU A 262 -3.74 13.36 -30.91
N ALA A 263 -4.16 13.44 -29.62
CA ALA A 263 -5.11 14.46 -29.17
C ALA A 263 -4.57 15.89 -29.29
N ALA A 264 -3.25 16.08 -29.18
CA ALA A 264 -2.60 17.37 -29.43
C ALA A 264 -2.65 17.79 -30.91
N GLN A 265 -2.87 16.86 -31.84
CA GLN A 265 -2.99 17.15 -33.26
C GLN A 265 -4.43 17.36 -33.73
N GLY A 266 -5.43 16.92 -32.94
CA GLY A 266 -6.86 17.05 -33.24
C GLY A 266 -7.73 16.01 -32.52
N PRO A 267 -9.01 15.93 -32.87
CA PRO A 267 -9.95 15.03 -32.19
C PRO A 267 -9.56 13.56 -32.33
N VAL A 268 -9.61 12.84 -31.21
CA VAL A 268 -9.38 11.39 -31.13
C VAL A 268 -10.67 10.71 -30.71
N ALA A 269 -11.08 9.64 -31.40
CA ALA A 269 -12.23 8.80 -31.07
C ALA A 269 -11.77 7.38 -30.73
N MET A 270 -12.29 6.85 -29.66
CA MET A 270 -12.00 5.50 -29.15
C MET A 270 -13.28 4.68 -29.07
N LYS A 271 -13.15 3.40 -29.44
CA LYS A 271 -14.16 2.38 -29.12
C LYS A 271 -13.67 1.62 -27.90
N LEU A 272 -14.51 1.51 -26.87
CA LEU A 272 -14.25 0.87 -25.59
C LEU A 272 -15.31 -0.19 -25.32
N LEU A 273 -14.90 -1.39 -24.98
CA LEU A 273 -15.76 -2.46 -24.47
C LEU A 273 -15.24 -2.90 -23.10
N LEU A 274 -16.08 -2.79 -22.08
CA LEU A 274 -15.86 -3.37 -20.76
C LEU A 274 -17.13 -4.11 -20.37
N THR A 275 -16.98 -5.32 -19.80
CA THR A 275 -18.12 -6.11 -19.31
C THR A 275 -18.07 -6.34 -17.80
N ALA A 276 -17.25 -5.53 -17.09
CA ALA A 276 -17.13 -5.59 -15.65
C ALA A 276 -18.46 -5.43 -14.93
N SER A 277 -18.66 -6.15 -13.83
CA SER A 277 -19.89 -6.09 -13.04
C SER A 277 -19.64 -6.27 -11.55
N THR A 278 -20.48 -5.62 -10.74
CA THR A 278 -20.49 -5.84 -9.29
C THR A 278 -21.65 -6.78 -8.97
N LEU A 279 -21.34 -7.91 -8.36
CA LEU A 279 -22.29 -8.89 -7.87
C LEU A 279 -22.69 -8.56 -6.41
N PRO A 280 -23.69 -9.25 -5.84
CA PRO A 280 -23.95 -9.12 -4.40
C PRO A 280 -22.72 -9.47 -3.56
N ASP A 281 -22.53 -8.77 -2.45
CA ASP A 281 -21.42 -9.00 -1.54
C ASP A 281 -21.29 -10.47 -1.18
N ALA A 282 -20.06 -10.98 -1.20
CA ALA A 282 -19.76 -12.37 -0.89
C ALA A 282 -19.41 -12.55 0.59
N ASP A 283 -19.53 -13.78 1.06
CA ASP A 283 -19.04 -14.20 2.38
C ASP A 283 -17.59 -14.67 2.26
N ASN A 284 -16.71 -14.04 3.02
CA ASN A 284 -15.32 -14.43 3.19
C ASN A 284 -14.94 -14.31 4.68
N ALA A 285 -13.67 -14.42 5.01
CA ALA A 285 -13.20 -14.30 6.39
C ALA A 285 -11.76 -13.80 6.46
N ASN A 286 -11.43 -13.02 7.49
CA ASN A 286 -10.05 -12.91 7.94
C ASN A 286 -9.59 -14.24 8.53
N VAL A 287 -8.32 -14.59 8.34
CA VAL A 287 -7.67 -15.65 9.09
C VAL A 287 -6.95 -15.04 10.27
N THR A 288 -7.38 -15.30 11.50
CA THR A 288 -6.63 -14.93 12.70
C THR A 288 -6.00 -16.16 13.34
N ALA A 289 -4.74 -16.03 13.78
CA ALA A 289 -4.02 -17.14 14.42
C ALA A 289 -3.18 -16.61 15.58
N ASP A 290 -3.51 -17.07 16.80
CA ASP A 290 -2.88 -16.60 18.03
C ASP A 290 -1.76 -17.52 18.49
N TRP A 291 -0.58 -16.95 18.65
CA TRP A 291 0.53 -17.55 19.36
C TRP A 291 0.52 -17.01 20.80
N SER A 292 -0.13 -17.75 21.69
CA SER A 292 -0.48 -17.32 23.03
C SER A 292 0.74 -16.89 23.85
N GLY A 293 0.61 -15.76 24.53
CA GLY A 293 1.59 -15.24 25.48
C GLY A 293 1.59 -15.99 26.81
N THR A 294 2.63 -15.75 27.63
CA THR A 294 2.81 -16.42 28.94
C THR A 294 2.20 -15.63 30.09
N ASP A 295 2.33 -14.30 30.08
CA ASP A 295 2.00 -13.45 31.24
C ASP A 295 0.73 -12.63 31.00
N ARG A 296 0.54 -12.16 29.77
CA ARG A 296 -0.57 -11.29 29.33
C ARG A 296 -1.16 -11.82 28.02
N PRO A 297 -1.78 -13.02 28.03
CA PRO A 297 -2.26 -13.68 26.80
C PRO A 297 -3.41 -12.93 26.12
N ASP A 298 -4.11 -12.02 26.82
CA ASP A 298 -5.20 -11.22 26.27
C ASP A 298 -4.74 -9.87 25.69
N GLU A 299 -3.43 -9.58 25.72
CA GLU A 299 -2.82 -8.43 25.07
C GLU A 299 -2.10 -8.90 23.80
N TYR A 300 -2.26 -8.16 22.68
CA TYR A 300 -1.85 -8.62 21.36
C TYR A 300 -0.88 -7.66 20.69
N VAL A 301 0.15 -8.22 20.06
CA VAL A 301 0.90 -7.62 18.98
C VAL A 301 0.42 -8.27 17.68
N VAL A 302 -0.19 -7.48 16.80
CA VAL A 302 -0.68 -7.96 15.50
C VAL A 302 0.48 -7.98 14.49
N VAL A 303 0.57 -9.06 13.70
CA VAL A 303 1.41 -9.18 12.52
C VAL A 303 0.55 -9.58 11.34
N SER A 304 0.60 -8.86 10.22
CA SER A 304 -0.41 -9.00 9.19
C SER A 304 0.08 -8.69 7.78
N GLY A 305 -0.71 -9.11 6.81
CA GLY A 305 -0.73 -8.80 5.41
C GLY A 305 -2.07 -9.26 4.82
N HIS A 306 -2.42 -8.87 3.58
CA HIS A 306 -3.70 -9.26 3.00
C HIS A 306 -3.61 -10.48 2.10
N LEU A 307 -4.71 -11.26 2.09
CA LEU A 307 -4.81 -12.53 1.36
C LEU A 307 -5.40 -12.36 -0.04
N ASP A 308 -6.25 -11.37 -0.23
CA ASP A 308 -6.77 -11.10 -1.57
C ASP A 308 -5.68 -10.46 -2.45
N SER A 309 -5.92 -10.46 -3.73
CA SER A 309 -5.07 -9.82 -4.74
C SER A 309 -5.91 -9.45 -5.94
N TRP A 310 -5.38 -8.58 -6.81
CA TRP A 310 -6.01 -8.40 -8.12
C TRP A 310 -5.96 -9.67 -8.96
N ASP A 311 -6.82 -9.73 -9.96
CA ASP A 311 -7.08 -10.91 -10.79
C ASP A 311 -6.21 -10.97 -12.07
N LEU A 312 -5.29 -10.02 -12.27
CA LEU A 312 -4.44 -9.97 -13.46
C LEU A 312 -3.26 -10.94 -13.40
N ALA A 313 -2.80 -11.26 -12.18
CA ALA A 313 -1.66 -12.13 -11.93
C ALA A 313 -1.87 -12.94 -10.65
N THR A 314 -0.80 -13.51 -10.10
CA THR A 314 -0.88 -14.38 -8.91
C THR A 314 -0.82 -13.63 -7.59
N GLY A 315 -0.64 -12.28 -7.60
CA GLY A 315 -0.53 -11.48 -6.37
C GLY A 315 0.65 -11.97 -5.50
N ALA A 316 1.82 -12.13 -6.11
CA ALA A 316 2.99 -12.64 -5.39
C ALA A 316 3.62 -11.55 -4.52
N THR A 317 3.73 -10.32 -5.07
CA THR A 317 4.33 -9.19 -4.39
C THR A 317 3.30 -8.34 -3.66
N ASP A 318 2.03 -8.41 -4.08
CA ASP A 318 0.89 -7.67 -3.56
C ASP A 318 -0.30 -8.63 -3.31
N ASP A 319 -0.50 -9.17 -2.11
CA ASP A 319 0.41 -9.13 -0.98
C ASP A 319 0.78 -10.54 -0.50
N GLY A 320 1.06 -11.46 -1.44
CA GLY A 320 1.50 -12.82 -1.09
C GLY A 320 2.75 -12.83 -0.21
N VAL A 321 3.73 -11.95 -0.49
CA VAL A 321 4.96 -11.81 0.29
C VAL A 321 4.65 -11.35 1.71
N GLY A 322 3.87 -10.30 1.89
CA GLY A 322 3.61 -9.74 3.21
C GLY A 322 2.83 -10.69 4.11
N VAL A 323 1.75 -11.28 3.60
CA VAL A 323 0.99 -12.25 4.40
C VAL A 323 1.83 -13.48 4.76
N MET A 324 2.74 -13.95 3.89
CA MET A 324 3.62 -15.09 4.21
C MET A 324 4.81 -14.69 5.09
N ALA A 325 5.25 -13.44 5.04
CA ALA A 325 6.23 -12.90 5.99
C ALA A 325 5.64 -12.82 7.41
N ALA A 326 4.42 -12.30 7.53
CA ALA A 326 3.70 -12.23 8.80
C ALA A 326 3.42 -13.65 9.38
N ALA A 327 2.97 -14.59 8.55
CA ALA A 327 2.76 -15.98 8.94
C ALA A 327 4.05 -16.66 9.40
N GLY A 328 5.17 -16.35 8.76
CA GLY A 328 6.49 -16.86 9.11
C GLY A 328 6.95 -16.49 10.52
N VAL A 329 6.42 -15.43 11.11
CA VAL A 329 6.69 -15.07 12.51
C VAL A 329 6.28 -16.21 13.45
N ILE A 330 5.07 -16.73 13.27
CA ILE A 330 4.56 -17.83 14.09
C ILE A 330 5.41 -19.10 13.89
N GLN A 331 5.80 -19.39 12.64
CA GLN A 331 6.65 -20.53 12.33
C GLN A 331 8.01 -20.45 13.04
N VAL A 332 8.67 -19.29 13.00
CA VAL A 332 9.98 -19.09 13.62
C VAL A 332 9.88 -19.25 15.16
N LEU A 333 8.86 -18.66 15.76
CA LEU A 333 8.65 -18.77 17.21
C LEU A 333 8.33 -20.21 17.62
N GLN A 334 7.52 -20.90 16.84
CA GLN A 334 7.22 -22.32 17.06
C GLN A 334 8.49 -23.19 16.97
N GLN A 335 9.29 -23.01 15.94
CA GLN A 335 10.54 -23.74 15.73
C GLN A 335 11.53 -23.56 16.90
N LEU A 336 11.58 -22.37 17.47
CA LEU A 336 12.47 -22.04 18.62
C LEU A 336 11.85 -22.40 19.98
N GLY A 337 10.58 -22.76 20.03
CA GLY A 337 9.85 -22.97 21.27
C GLY A 337 9.71 -21.70 22.12
N LEU A 338 9.75 -20.52 21.49
CA LEU A 338 9.67 -19.24 22.16
C LEU A 338 8.22 -18.77 22.27
N ARG A 339 7.90 -18.24 23.47
CA ARG A 339 6.65 -17.50 23.72
C ARG A 339 6.98 -16.19 24.40
N ALA A 340 6.34 -15.14 23.94
CA ALA A 340 6.50 -13.82 24.54
C ALA A 340 5.55 -13.64 25.73
N ARG A 341 5.63 -12.54 26.46
CA ARG A 341 4.69 -12.18 27.53
C ARG A 341 3.28 -11.98 27.00
N ARG A 342 3.16 -11.26 25.88
CA ARG A 342 1.90 -11.01 25.15
C ARG A 342 1.73 -11.99 24.01
N SER A 343 0.50 -12.19 23.62
CA SER A 343 0.19 -12.95 22.40
C SER A 343 0.65 -12.21 21.14
N ILE A 344 1.14 -12.98 20.19
CA ILE A 344 1.38 -12.48 18.82
C ILE A 344 0.26 -13.05 17.96
N ARG A 345 -0.54 -12.17 17.37
CA ARG A 345 -1.67 -12.50 16.51
C ARG A 345 -1.30 -12.29 15.05
N PHE A 346 -1.25 -13.36 14.28
CA PHE A 346 -1.26 -13.28 12.83
C PHE A 346 -2.66 -12.95 12.34
N ILE A 347 -2.76 -12.04 11.34
CA ILE A 347 -3.98 -11.79 10.61
C ILE A 347 -3.67 -11.79 9.11
N GLY A 348 -4.34 -12.71 8.36
CA GLY A 348 -4.45 -12.62 6.92
C GLY A 348 -5.75 -11.91 6.60
N TRP A 349 -5.65 -10.65 6.14
CA TRP A 349 -6.81 -9.82 5.86
C TRP A 349 -7.54 -10.27 4.59
N THR A 350 -8.81 -9.97 4.49
CA THR A 350 -9.62 -10.17 3.29
C THR A 350 -10.18 -8.84 2.80
N ASN A 351 -10.25 -8.66 1.49
CA ASN A 351 -10.86 -7.50 0.85
C ASN A 351 -10.13 -6.16 1.11
N GLU A 352 -8.81 -6.17 1.16
CA GLU A 352 -8.02 -4.93 1.15
C GLU A 352 -8.19 -4.20 -0.18
N GLU A 353 -7.92 -4.89 -1.30
CA GLU A 353 -7.77 -4.39 -2.66
C GLU A 353 -8.96 -3.58 -3.20
N ASN A 354 -10.16 -3.93 -2.78
CA ASN A 354 -11.36 -3.30 -3.34
C ASN A 354 -12.49 -3.04 -2.35
N GLY A 355 -12.19 -2.90 -1.03
CA GLY A 355 -13.29 -2.61 -0.13
C GLY A 355 -13.02 -2.39 1.36
N GLY A 356 -11.98 -2.98 1.93
CA GLY A 356 -11.69 -2.87 3.37
C GLY A 356 -12.72 -3.56 4.27
N GLY A 357 -13.36 -4.62 3.80
CA GLY A 357 -14.35 -5.37 4.60
C GLY A 357 -13.73 -6.12 5.77
N GLY A 358 -12.51 -6.64 5.59
CA GLY A 358 -11.76 -7.40 6.57
C GLY A 358 -11.29 -6.54 7.74
N ASN A 359 -10.57 -5.46 7.48
CA ASN A 359 -10.02 -4.56 8.49
C ASN A 359 -11.15 -3.90 9.32
N LYS A 360 -12.21 -3.47 8.65
CA LYS A 360 -13.39 -2.92 9.32
C LYS A 360 -14.03 -3.92 10.27
N THR A 361 -14.22 -5.17 9.82
CA THR A 361 -14.81 -6.24 10.65
C THR A 361 -13.96 -6.52 11.88
N TYR A 362 -12.64 -6.59 11.71
CA TYR A 362 -11.73 -6.78 12.85
C TYR A 362 -11.78 -5.60 13.81
N PHE A 363 -11.65 -4.37 13.33
CA PHE A 363 -11.69 -3.18 14.16
C PHE A 363 -12.99 -3.08 14.94
N ASP A 364 -14.14 -3.32 14.32
CA ASP A 364 -15.44 -3.30 14.99
C ASP A 364 -15.51 -4.34 16.15
N SER A 365 -14.82 -5.47 16.01
CA SER A 365 -14.79 -6.51 17.04
C SER A 365 -13.89 -6.17 18.25
N VAL A 366 -12.82 -5.38 18.03
CA VAL A 366 -11.83 -5.06 19.08
C VAL A 366 -11.96 -3.63 19.65
N ARG A 367 -12.72 -2.74 19.02
CA ARG A 367 -12.79 -1.32 19.38
C ARG A 367 -13.16 -1.03 20.84
N GLN A 368 -14.02 -1.86 21.46
CA GLN A 368 -14.38 -1.70 22.85
C GLN A 368 -13.24 -2.11 23.80
N GLY A 369 -12.40 -3.06 23.37
CA GLY A 369 -11.21 -3.53 24.09
C GLY A 369 -9.91 -3.07 23.42
N ILE A 370 -9.90 -1.93 22.72
CA ILE A 370 -8.75 -1.49 21.89
C ILE A 370 -7.44 -1.42 22.69
N ALA A 371 -7.52 -1.26 24.02
CA ALA A 371 -6.36 -1.26 24.92
C ALA A 371 -5.56 -2.57 24.87
N THR A 372 -6.19 -3.68 24.52
CA THR A 372 -5.53 -4.97 24.37
C THR A 372 -4.68 -5.08 23.09
N GLN A 373 -4.94 -4.23 22.09
CA GLN A 373 -4.14 -4.15 20.88
C GLN A 373 -2.94 -3.23 21.16
N THR A 374 -1.78 -3.80 21.45
CA THR A 374 -0.61 -3.02 21.91
C THR A 374 0.25 -2.48 20.78
N ALA A 375 0.29 -3.19 19.65
CA ALA A 375 0.96 -2.78 18.43
C ALA A 375 0.36 -3.54 17.22
N ALA A 376 0.47 -2.96 16.03
CA ALA A 376 0.09 -3.60 14.77
C ALA A 376 1.21 -3.42 13.74
N ILE A 377 1.58 -4.51 13.08
CA ILE A 377 2.60 -4.56 12.05
C ILE A 377 1.94 -5.08 10.78
N GLU A 378 2.02 -4.32 9.70
CA GLU A 378 1.55 -4.74 8.38
C GLU A 378 2.71 -4.74 7.39
N SER A 379 2.77 -5.78 6.55
CA SER A 379 3.72 -5.89 5.47
C SER A 379 2.96 -5.87 4.16
N ASP A 380 3.01 -4.74 3.45
CA ASP A 380 2.27 -4.48 2.21
C ASP A 380 3.00 -3.42 1.34
N GLU A 381 4.33 -3.53 1.27
CA GLU A 381 5.16 -2.65 0.43
C GLU A 381 5.99 -3.45 -0.57
N GLY A 382 5.56 -4.67 -0.90
CA GLY A 382 6.15 -5.53 -1.92
C GLY A 382 7.32 -6.40 -1.48
N ALA A 383 8.00 -7.00 -2.47
CA ALA A 383 8.98 -8.08 -2.28
C ALA A 383 10.42 -7.60 -2.14
N GLY A 384 10.65 -6.31 -1.92
CA GLY A 384 12.00 -5.77 -1.75
C GLY A 384 12.70 -6.28 -0.49
N ARG A 385 14.03 -6.12 -0.46
CA ARG A 385 14.81 -6.45 0.73
C ARG A 385 14.44 -5.53 1.88
N ALA A 386 14.22 -6.07 3.08
CA ALA A 386 14.03 -5.26 4.26
C ALA A 386 15.31 -4.46 4.59
N LEU A 387 15.16 -3.16 4.72
CA LEU A 387 16.21 -2.21 5.09
C LEU A 387 16.13 -1.86 6.58
N GLY A 388 14.96 -2.09 7.20
CA GLY A 388 14.69 -1.76 8.59
C GLY A 388 13.20 -1.72 8.91
N ILE A 389 12.81 -0.75 9.70
CA ILE A 389 11.45 -0.61 10.24
C ILE A 389 10.96 0.82 10.02
N SER A 390 9.75 0.97 9.50
CA SER A 390 8.94 2.17 9.60
C SER A 390 8.08 2.09 10.86
N ALA A 391 7.99 3.17 11.62
CA ALA A 391 7.28 3.22 12.90
C ALA A 391 6.46 4.50 13.05
N SER A 392 5.15 4.36 13.26
CA SER A 392 4.25 5.45 13.63
C SER A 392 4.13 5.50 15.16
N VAL A 393 5.09 6.17 15.78
CA VAL A 393 5.27 6.23 17.24
C VAL A 393 5.72 7.62 17.69
N THR A 394 5.63 7.91 18.99
CA THR A 394 6.20 9.13 19.54
C THR A 394 7.74 9.13 19.43
N PRO A 395 8.42 10.29 19.42
CA PRO A 395 9.89 10.34 19.45
C PRO A 395 10.50 9.57 20.64
N GLN A 396 9.84 9.58 21.79
CA GLN A 396 10.27 8.85 23.00
C GLN A 396 10.16 7.35 22.79
N SER A 397 9.05 6.88 22.21
CA SER A 397 8.84 5.45 21.89
C SER A 397 9.81 4.97 20.81
N LEU A 398 10.20 5.83 19.85
CA LEU A 398 11.16 5.50 18.81
C LEU A 398 12.52 5.10 19.41
N ALA A 399 12.97 5.81 20.43
CA ALA A 399 14.25 5.50 21.11
C ALA A 399 14.25 4.11 21.76
N LEU A 400 13.08 3.62 22.21
CA LEU A 400 12.93 2.29 22.81
C LEU A 400 13.11 1.16 21.80
N LEU A 401 13.06 1.43 20.49
CA LEU A 401 13.23 0.43 19.43
C LEU A 401 14.71 0.18 19.06
N GLN A 402 15.66 0.90 19.66
CA GLN A 402 17.08 0.75 19.37
C GLN A 402 17.60 -0.69 19.54
N PRO A 403 17.13 -1.50 20.50
CA PRO A 403 17.52 -2.91 20.60
C PRO A 403 17.13 -3.75 19.37
N VAL A 404 15.97 -3.47 18.77
CA VAL A 404 15.51 -4.14 17.54
C VAL A 404 16.45 -3.80 16.37
N VAL A 405 16.78 -2.50 16.21
CA VAL A 405 17.75 -2.04 15.21
C VAL A 405 19.09 -2.79 15.36
N THR A 406 19.60 -2.87 16.58
CA THR A 406 20.86 -3.57 16.87
C THR A 406 20.81 -5.05 16.48
N ALA A 407 19.69 -5.72 16.78
CA ALA A 407 19.49 -7.13 16.44
C ALA A 407 19.42 -7.37 14.92
N LEU A 408 18.91 -6.39 14.15
CA LEU A 408 18.73 -6.50 12.70
C LEU A 408 19.94 -6.01 11.87
N LEU A 409 20.90 -5.29 12.47
CA LEU A 409 22.11 -4.84 11.78
C LEU A 409 22.85 -5.95 11.02
N PRO A 410 23.03 -7.17 11.56
CA PRO A 410 23.78 -8.23 10.87
C PRO A 410 23.18 -8.66 9.52
N ILE A 411 21.86 -8.45 9.30
CA ILE A 411 21.19 -8.76 8.03
C ILE A 411 20.97 -7.50 7.15
N GLY A 412 21.52 -6.35 7.58
CA GLY A 412 21.42 -5.10 6.84
C GLY A 412 20.05 -4.40 6.97
N ALA A 413 19.23 -4.77 7.96
CA ALA A 413 17.91 -4.20 8.21
C ALA A 413 17.92 -3.26 9.45
N GLY A 414 18.94 -2.42 9.56
CA GLY A 414 19.19 -1.55 10.72
C GLY A 414 18.66 -0.12 10.59
N VAL A 415 17.85 0.20 9.58
CA VAL A 415 17.21 1.51 9.46
C VAL A 415 15.99 1.60 10.37
N LEU A 416 15.80 2.72 11.04
CA LEU A 416 14.59 3.03 11.81
C LEU A 416 14.05 4.37 11.34
N ALA A 417 12.93 4.33 10.63
CA ALA A 417 12.26 5.50 10.09
C ALA A 417 10.98 5.81 10.91
N ARG A 418 10.89 7.03 11.45
CA ARG A 418 9.63 7.50 12.04
C ARG A 418 8.73 8.07 10.94
N ARG A 419 7.49 7.66 10.96
CA ARG A 419 6.44 8.13 10.04
C ARG A 419 5.30 8.74 10.85
N ASP A 420 4.62 9.74 10.27
CA ASP A 420 3.44 10.37 10.89
C ASP A 420 2.13 9.92 10.23
N ASP A 421 2.22 9.21 9.12
CA ASP A 421 1.13 8.62 8.33
C ASP A 421 0.80 7.18 8.76
N ALA A 422 -0.26 6.62 8.22
CA ALA A 422 -0.61 5.21 8.37
C ALA A 422 0.44 4.32 7.70
N LEU A 423 0.70 3.16 8.31
CA LEU A 423 1.72 2.19 7.88
C LEU A 423 1.09 0.88 7.42
N GLY A 424 -0.01 0.98 6.68
CA GLY A 424 -0.77 -0.12 6.12
C GLY A 424 -2.25 0.20 6.12
N ALA A 425 -2.95 -0.17 5.06
CA ALA A 425 -4.37 0.13 4.89
C ALA A 425 -5.24 -0.68 5.86
N ASP A 426 -4.83 -1.91 6.15
CA ASP A 426 -5.61 -2.78 7.03
C ASP A 426 -5.45 -2.47 8.52
N ILE A 427 -4.29 -1.95 8.93
CA ILE A 427 -4.08 -1.51 10.31
C ILE A 427 -4.43 -0.04 10.57
N GLU A 428 -4.75 0.75 9.54
CA GLU A 428 -5.12 2.16 9.69
C GLU A 428 -6.25 2.39 10.72
N PRO A 429 -7.33 1.60 10.78
CA PRO A 429 -8.36 1.79 11.80
C PRO A 429 -7.84 1.60 13.24
N LEU A 430 -6.88 0.69 13.43
CA LEU A 430 -6.22 0.49 14.74
C LEU A 430 -5.33 1.69 15.08
N GLN A 431 -4.54 2.18 14.11
CA GLN A 431 -3.68 3.35 14.29
C GLN A 431 -4.50 4.60 14.59
N SER A 432 -5.62 4.83 13.88
CA SER A 432 -6.56 5.91 14.14
C SER A 432 -7.17 5.86 15.55
N ALA A 433 -7.22 4.67 16.18
CA ALA A 433 -7.63 4.47 17.56
C ALA A 433 -6.45 4.51 18.58
N GLY A 434 -5.26 4.94 18.14
CA GLY A 434 -4.08 5.15 18.97
C GLY A 434 -3.22 3.89 19.20
N VAL A 435 -3.40 2.81 18.43
CA VAL A 435 -2.48 1.67 18.40
C VAL A 435 -1.24 2.06 17.60
N HIS A 436 -0.06 1.69 18.07
CA HIS A 436 1.17 1.92 17.33
C HIS A 436 1.21 1.07 16.05
N GLY A 437 1.45 1.73 14.91
CA GLY A 437 1.63 1.08 13.62
C GLY A 437 3.10 0.90 13.27
N PHE A 438 3.38 -0.22 12.61
CA PHE A 438 4.71 -0.55 12.10
C PHE A 438 4.60 -1.23 10.73
N SER A 439 5.66 -1.08 9.93
CA SER A 439 5.83 -1.80 8.68
C SER A 439 7.31 -2.15 8.50
N PRO A 440 7.68 -3.29 7.89
CA PRO A 440 9.04 -3.46 7.42
C PRO A 440 9.34 -2.37 6.38
N LEU A 441 10.41 -1.60 6.60
CA LEU A 441 10.92 -0.67 5.60
C LEU A 441 11.64 -1.49 4.53
N VAL A 442 11.07 -1.59 3.35
CA VAL A 442 11.62 -2.39 2.24
C VAL A 442 12.12 -1.51 1.09
N ASP A 443 12.91 -2.08 0.21
CA ASP A 443 13.34 -1.43 -1.03
C ASP A 443 12.19 -1.45 -2.04
N THR A 444 11.50 -0.33 -2.20
CA THR A 444 10.31 -0.19 -3.05
C THR A 444 10.60 0.30 -4.46
N ARG A 445 11.90 0.48 -4.86
CA ARG A 445 12.27 1.11 -6.15
C ARG A 445 11.65 0.46 -7.38
N HIS A 446 11.38 -0.85 -7.31
CA HIS A 446 10.80 -1.64 -8.40
C HIS A 446 9.41 -2.19 -8.09
N TYR A 447 8.82 -1.89 -6.94
CA TYR A 447 7.51 -2.42 -6.56
C TYR A 447 6.44 -2.01 -7.57
N PHE A 448 6.39 -0.73 -7.90
CA PHE A 448 5.40 -0.20 -8.85
C PHE A 448 5.71 -0.50 -10.33
N ASP A 449 6.75 -1.27 -10.63
CA ASP A 449 6.96 -1.79 -11.98
C ASP A 449 5.96 -2.91 -12.32
N TYR A 450 5.50 -3.67 -11.32
CA TYR A 450 4.61 -4.82 -11.49
C TYR A 450 3.38 -4.84 -10.57
N HIS A 451 3.34 -4.01 -9.53
CA HIS A 451 2.19 -3.84 -8.65
C HIS A 451 0.91 -3.59 -9.46
N HIS A 452 -0.16 -4.36 -9.18
CA HIS A 452 -1.45 -4.30 -9.87
C HIS A 452 -1.42 -4.60 -11.37
N THR A 453 -0.45 -5.38 -11.84
CA THR A 453 -0.33 -5.76 -13.26
C THR A 453 -0.32 -7.28 -13.45
N ALA A 454 -0.37 -7.68 -14.74
CA ALA A 454 -0.17 -9.09 -15.11
C ALA A 454 1.25 -9.63 -14.84
N ALA A 455 2.17 -8.78 -14.40
CA ALA A 455 3.54 -9.15 -14.08
C ALA A 455 3.77 -9.43 -12.58
N ASP A 456 2.77 -9.28 -11.72
CA ASP A 456 2.89 -9.62 -10.29
C ASP A 456 2.85 -11.14 -10.07
N THR A 457 3.98 -11.77 -10.30
CA THR A 457 4.19 -13.22 -10.32
C THR A 457 5.39 -13.62 -9.45
N LEU A 458 5.47 -14.89 -9.06
CA LEU A 458 6.44 -15.42 -8.11
C LEU A 458 7.91 -15.12 -8.49
N ASP A 459 8.23 -15.03 -9.77
CA ASP A 459 9.58 -14.72 -10.28
C ASP A 459 10.05 -13.28 -9.95
N LYS A 460 9.18 -12.43 -9.42
CA LYS A 460 9.51 -11.09 -8.90
C LYS A 460 9.99 -11.12 -7.44
N VAL A 461 9.85 -12.26 -6.78
CA VAL A 461 10.20 -12.43 -5.37
C VAL A 461 11.56 -13.12 -5.24
N ASP A 462 12.50 -12.48 -4.57
CA ASP A 462 13.74 -13.12 -4.13
C ASP A 462 13.49 -13.80 -2.77
N PRO A 463 13.68 -15.14 -2.67
CA PRO A 463 13.52 -15.85 -1.39
C PRO A 463 14.33 -15.27 -0.24
N GLN A 464 15.52 -14.72 -0.54
CA GLN A 464 16.36 -14.09 0.46
C GLN A 464 15.75 -12.79 1.00
N ASN A 465 15.11 -11.99 0.12
CA ASN A 465 14.39 -10.79 0.55
C ASN A 465 13.21 -11.14 1.46
N LEU A 466 12.44 -12.17 1.10
CA LEU A 466 11.34 -12.67 1.95
C LEU A 466 11.86 -13.09 3.33
N ARG A 467 12.97 -13.80 3.43
CA ARG A 467 13.59 -14.16 4.72
C ARG A 467 13.98 -12.91 5.53
N THR A 468 14.51 -11.86 4.89
CA THR A 468 14.83 -10.60 5.61
C THR A 468 13.58 -9.91 6.15
N GLN A 469 12.47 -9.98 5.43
CA GLN A 469 11.18 -9.44 5.90
C GLN A 469 10.66 -10.26 7.09
N VAL A 470 10.64 -11.60 6.99
CA VAL A 470 10.28 -12.48 8.13
C VAL A 470 11.11 -12.16 9.36
N ALA A 471 12.44 -12.05 9.20
CA ALA A 471 13.35 -11.77 10.30
C ALA A 471 13.06 -10.41 10.95
N THR A 472 12.80 -9.39 10.12
CA THR A 472 12.51 -8.03 10.59
C THR A 472 11.21 -7.99 11.39
N ILE A 473 10.13 -8.58 10.85
CA ILE A 473 8.83 -8.61 11.52
C ILE A 473 8.89 -9.46 12.80
N ALA A 474 9.55 -10.63 12.75
CA ALA A 474 9.60 -11.55 13.88
C ALA A 474 10.38 -10.95 15.07
N VAL A 475 11.53 -10.33 14.81
CA VAL A 475 12.34 -9.66 15.85
C VAL A 475 11.56 -8.51 16.47
N LEU A 476 10.92 -7.68 15.64
CA LEU A 476 10.12 -6.54 16.11
C LEU A 476 8.91 -7.01 16.92
N ALA A 477 8.14 -7.96 16.41
CA ALA A 477 6.95 -8.48 17.09
C ALA A 477 7.28 -9.13 18.44
N TYR A 478 8.33 -9.95 18.48
CA TYR A 478 8.77 -10.57 19.73
C TYR A 478 9.25 -9.53 20.75
N TYR A 479 10.05 -8.55 20.32
CA TYR A 479 10.49 -7.46 21.19
C TYR A 479 9.31 -6.70 21.79
N LEU A 480 8.36 -6.24 20.96
CA LEU A 480 7.18 -5.51 21.40
C LEU A 480 6.31 -6.34 22.37
N ALA A 481 6.15 -7.64 22.09
CA ALA A 481 5.41 -8.56 22.92
C ALA A 481 6.13 -8.89 24.25
N GLN A 482 7.45 -8.72 24.35
CA GLN A 482 8.26 -8.94 25.55
C GLN A 482 8.37 -7.72 26.46
N LEU A 483 8.05 -6.52 25.99
CA LEU A 483 8.13 -5.31 26.83
C LEU A 483 7.33 -5.50 28.12
N PRO A 484 7.88 -5.12 29.31
CA PRO A 484 7.12 -5.17 30.56
C PRO A 484 5.82 -4.39 30.48
N GLU A 485 5.88 -3.15 29.98
CA GLU A 485 4.73 -2.31 29.65
C GLU A 485 4.72 -2.03 28.15
N PRO A 486 3.54 -1.94 27.50
CA PRO A 486 3.46 -1.56 26.10
C PRO A 486 4.02 -0.14 25.88
N LEU A 487 4.39 0.18 24.66
CA LEU A 487 4.76 1.55 24.29
C LEU A 487 3.60 2.50 24.66
N PRO A 488 3.90 3.70 25.21
CA PRO A 488 2.87 4.69 25.53
C PRO A 488 2.06 5.04 24.29
N ARG A 489 0.74 4.93 24.35
CA ARG A 489 -0.14 5.18 23.21
C ARG A 489 0.06 6.56 22.62
N VAL A 490 -0.07 6.65 21.29
CA VAL A 490 -0.19 7.93 20.62
C VAL A 490 -1.54 8.52 21.02
N THR A 491 -1.53 9.66 21.70
CA THR A 491 -2.80 10.39 21.94
C THR A 491 -3.33 10.81 20.58
N ALA A 492 -4.56 10.41 20.25
CA ALA A 492 -5.22 10.89 19.04
C ALA A 492 -5.17 12.44 19.00
N PRO A 493 -4.88 13.03 17.84
CA PRO A 493 -4.78 14.46 17.67
C PRO A 493 -6.10 15.20 17.98
#